data_a5ee255980034c9806240dc6951ea439
#
_entry.id   a5ee255980034c9806240dc6951ea439
#
_cell.length_a   1.000
_cell.length_b   1.000
_cell.length_c   1.000
_cell.angle_alpha   90.00
_cell.angle_beta   90.00
_cell.angle_gamma   90.00
#
_symmetry.space_group_name_H-M   'P 1'
#
loop_
_entity.id
_entity.type
_entity.pdbx_description
1 polymer ?
#
loop_
_entity_poly.entity_id
_entity_poly.type
_entity_poly.pdbx_seq_one_letter_code
_entity_poly.pdbx_strand_id
1 'polypeptide(L)'
;MRPYPAYHDIEGMWAFPAFTFYLDHAQADPYAAPSKARVRISHENAGFPSSVLEPRIRRTALADYILRRLHRVCQERKYDQKLKGGGWAGAKGGQLEVDAPGQHVLERTAVIVDKDGIEMRFLVGLPAQGRSILGHLAAAVICEHVPEMVECGLLYASYDTRALERHVLVIEDQHVLRTKLKDHGLVAFVPNGAKLARASGDSDLPMTSCVPFQSPPSVQVSIDIPNRGSIQGMGLKRGSLNVCIGGGFHGKSTFLSAMALGSYNFVPDDGREFVCTCEDVASVRSEDGRSVGKVDISPFISNLPNAADTTMFSTTNASGSTSCAASLMAVSYTHLTLPTIYSV
;
A
#
# COMPACT_ATOMS: atom_id res chain seq x y z
N MET A 1 1.24 41.55 15.60
CA MET A 1 1.13 40.23 14.93
C MET A 1 1.61 40.40 13.48
N ARG A 2 2.47 39.48 13.00
CA ARG A 2 2.90 39.49 11.58
C ARG A 2 1.85 38.87 10.68
N PRO A 3 1.75 39.30 9.41
CA PRO A 3 0.84 38.69 8.42
C PRO A 3 1.28 37.26 8.07
N TYR A 4 0.36 36.42 7.61
CA TYR A 4 0.61 34.99 7.36
C TYR A 4 1.79 34.68 6.42
N PRO A 5 2.05 35.47 5.35
CA PRO A 5 3.23 35.25 4.51
C PRO A 5 4.59 35.32 5.21
N ALA A 6 4.64 35.84 6.45
CA ALA A 6 5.88 35.81 7.25
C ALA A 6 6.36 34.37 7.56
N TYR A 7 5.54 33.35 7.35
CA TYR A 7 5.99 31.95 7.47
C TYR A 7 6.97 31.54 6.36
N HIS A 8 7.03 32.24 5.23
CA HIS A 8 8.07 32.00 4.24
C HIS A 8 9.49 32.31 4.75
N ASP A 9 9.61 33.18 5.77
CA ASP A 9 10.90 33.51 6.39
C ASP A 9 11.55 32.32 7.10
N ILE A 10 10.78 31.26 7.42
CA ILE A 10 11.28 30.02 8.06
C ILE A 10 11.41 28.83 7.10
N GLU A 11 11.18 29.03 5.79
CA GLU A 11 11.50 28.01 4.79
C GLU A 11 13.01 27.70 4.79
N GLY A 12 13.36 26.44 4.54
CA GLY A 12 14.74 26.01 4.45
C GLY A 12 15.10 24.89 5.42
N MET A 13 16.37 24.84 5.78
CA MET A 13 16.99 23.76 6.55
C MET A 13 17.35 24.24 7.97
N TRP A 14 16.98 23.43 8.96
CA TRP A 14 17.18 23.71 10.39
C TRP A 14 17.82 22.51 11.08
N ALA A 15 19.00 22.68 11.65
CA ALA A 15 19.73 21.62 12.33
C ALA A 15 19.22 21.44 13.77
N PHE A 16 18.87 20.20 14.12
CA PHE A 16 18.61 19.72 15.47
C PHE A 16 19.74 18.79 15.91
N PRO A 17 19.91 18.50 17.20
CA PRO A 17 21.04 17.68 17.66
C PRO A 17 21.15 16.31 17.01
N ALA A 18 20.01 15.61 16.75
CA ALA A 18 19.99 14.27 16.20
C ALA A 18 19.55 14.19 14.73
N PHE A 19 18.92 15.23 14.20
CA PHE A 19 18.31 15.22 12.87
C PHE A 19 18.32 16.60 12.22
N THR A 20 17.99 16.67 10.96
CA THR A 20 17.77 17.92 10.23
C THR A 20 16.31 18.03 9.84
N PHE A 21 15.68 19.15 10.18
CA PHE A 21 14.33 19.52 9.76
C PHE A 21 14.38 20.40 8.52
N TYR A 22 13.47 20.18 7.59
CA TYR A 22 13.29 21.02 6.41
C TYR A 22 11.83 21.47 6.32
N LEU A 23 11.61 22.76 6.14
CA LEU A 23 10.35 23.32 5.67
C LEU A 23 10.52 23.61 4.18
N ASP A 24 10.10 22.67 3.34
CA ASP A 24 10.32 22.74 1.91
C ASP A 24 9.38 23.74 1.22
N HIS A 25 8.19 23.97 1.80
CA HIS A 25 7.21 24.92 1.31
C HIS A 25 6.24 25.32 2.41
N ALA A 26 6.14 26.62 2.68
CA ALA A 26 5.13 27.18 3.57
C ALA A 26 3.84 27.48 2.78
N GLN A 27 2.70 27.12 3.36
CA GLN A 27 1.39 27.41 2.73
C GLN A 27 1.17 28.93 2.59
N ALA A 28 0.57 29.33 1.47
CA ALA A 28 0.40 30.75 1.11
C ALA A 28 -0.54 31.51 2.05
N ASP A 29 -1.57 30.84 2.59
CA ASP A 29 -2.55 31.39 3.52
C ASP A 29 -3.15 30.31 4.42
N PRO A 30 -3.88 30.66 5.50
CA PRO A 30 -4.42 29.66 6.44
C PRO A 30 -5.47 28.68 5.86
N TYR A 31 -5.92 28.89 4.64
CA TYR A 31 -6.92 28.04 3.98
C TYR A 31 -6.32 27.21 2.83
N ALA A 32 -5.08 27.52 2.44
CA ALA A 32 -4.34 26.78 1.42
C ALA A 32 -4.00 25.37 1.94
N ALA A 33 -3.56 24.50 1.02
CA ALA A 33 -3.03 23.18 1.38
C ALA A 33 -1.89 23.32 2.39
N PRO A 34 -1.77 22.40 3.38
CA PRO A 34 -0.75 22.48 4.43
C PRO A 34 0.67 22.56 3.87
N SER A 35 1.55 23.16 4.65
CA SER A 35 2.98 23.28 4.36
C SER A 35 3.64 21.91 4.23
N LYS A 36 4.64 21.79 3.36
CA LYS A 36 5.41 20.56 3.16
C LYS A 36 6.67 20.60 3.99
N ALA A 37 6.85 19.59 4.82
CA ALA A 37 8.02 19.45 5.68
C ALA A 37 8.60 18.04 5.59
N ARG A 38 9.88 17.92 5.93
CA ARG A 38 10.55 16.62 6.08
C ARG A 38 11.61 16.69 7.16
N VAL A 39 11.91 15.53 7.69
CA VAL A 39 13.00 15.30 8.64
C VAL A 39 13.95 14.28 8.05
N ARG A 40 15.25 14.49 8.19
CA ARG A 40 16.28 13.52 7.82
C ARG A 40 17.16 13.21 9.02
N ILE A 41 17.37 11.92 9.27
CA ILE A 41 18.24 11.42 10.35
C ILE A 41 19.21 10.39 9.76
N SER A 42 20.48 10.42 10.19
CA SER A 42 21.48 9.43 9.77
C SER A 42 21.21 8.05 10.38
N HIS A 43 21.72 6.97 9.75
CA HIS A 43 21.62 5.63 10.32
C HIS A 43 22.31 5.51 11.69
N GLU A 44 23.41 6.24 11.90
CA GLU A 44 24.11 6.29 13.18
C GLU A 44 23.21 6.82 14.29
N ASN A 45 22.53 7.95 14.07
CA ASN A 45 21.63 8.55 15.04
C ASN A 45 20.33 7.75 15.21
N ALA A 46 19.80 7.16 14.14
CA ALA A 46 18.58 6.36 14.20
C ALA A 46 18.79 5.00 14.90
N GLY A 47 19.99 4.43 14.80
CA GLY A 47 20.43 3.23 15.53
C GLY A 47 19.83 1.90 15.06
N PHE A 48 19.19 1.83 13.88
CA PHE A 48 18.64 0.57 13.37
C PHE A 48 19.75 -0.40 12.98
N PRO A 49 19.67 -1.70 13.37
CA PRO A 49 20.68 -2.68 13.03
C PRO A 49 20.67 -3.01 11.51
N SER A 50 21.83 -3.38 10.97
CA SER A 50 21.97 -3.77 9.57
C SER A 50 21.04 -4.91 9.14
N SER A 51 20.66 -5.78 10.09
CA SER A 51 19.74 -6.89 9.84
C SER A 51 18.35 -6.46 9.37
N VAL A 52 17.89 -5.25 9.68
CA VAL A 52 16.61 -4.71 9.18
C VAL A 52 16.80 -3.74 8.02
N LEU A 53 18.04 -3.38 7.70
CA LEU A 53 18.39 -2.47 6.60
C LEU A 53 18.72 -3.19 5.29
N GLU A 54 19.14 -4.45 5.35
CA GLU A 54 19.50 -5.24 4.18
C GLU A 54 18.79 -6.62 4.16
N PRO A 55 18.32 -7.07 3.01
CA PRO A 55 18.32 -6.45 1.68
C PRO A 55 17.23 -5.35 1.49
N ARG A 56 17.09 -4.81 0.26
CA ARG A 56 16.11 -3.72 -0.06
C ARG A 56 14.70 -4.01 0.45
N ILE A 57 14.22 -5.25 0.36
CA ILE A 57 12.86 -5.59 0.83
C ILE A 57 12.69 -5.33 2.34
N ARG A 58 13.73 -5.52 3.13
CA ARG A 58 13.72 -5.22 4.57
C ARG A 58 13.68 -3.71 4.81
N ARG A 59 14.37 -2.90 3.98
CA ARG A 59 14.24 -1.43 4.04
C ARG A 59 12.82 -0.95 3.74
N THR A 60 12.18 -1.54 2.73
CA THR A 60 10.76 -1.23 2.42
C THR A 60 9.85 -1.61 3.59
N ALA A 61 10.06 -2.78 4.20
CA ALA A 61 9.31 -3.22 5.37
C ALA A 61 9.54 -2.29 6.58
N LEU A 62 10.79 -1.89 6.82
CA LEU A 62 11.14 -0.94 7.88
C LEU A 62 10.48 0.43 7.64
N ALA A 63 10.53 0.95 6.42
CA ALA A 63 9.89 2.23 6.08
C ALA A 63 8.38 2.20 6.33
N ASP A 64 7.71 1.10 5.95
CA ASP A 64 6.28 0.90 6.24
C ASP A 64 6.00 0.82 7.75
N TYR A 65 6.84 0.11 8.51
CA TYR A 65 6.68 0.00 9.96
C TYR A 65 6.87 1.35 10.67
N ILE A 66 7.88 2.12 10.27
CA ILE A 66 8.12 3.47 10.75
C ILE A 66 6.91 4.36 10.46
N LEU A 67 6.40 4.35 9.24
CA LEU A 67 5.25 5.16 8.84
C LEU A 67 4.00 4.84 9.69
N ARG A 68 3.73 3.56 9.95
CA ARG A 68 2.64 3.11 10.84
C ARG A 68 2.83 3.63 12.26
N ARG A 69 4.06 3.61 12.76
CA ARG A 69 4.38 4.13 14.10
C ARG A 69 4.17 5.65 14.17
N LEU A 70 4.67 6.39 13.19
CA LEU A 70 4.50 7.84 13.09
C LEU A 70 3.03 8.25 13.03
N HIS A 71 2.23 7.57 12.21
CA HIS A 71 0.79 7.80 12.12
C HIS A 71 0.12 7.58 13.49
N ARG A 72 0.46 6.47 14.18
CA ARG A 72 -0.06 6.15 15.52
C ARG A 72 0.34 7.21 16.55
N VAL A 73 1.60 7.65 16.56
CA VAL A 73 2.08 8.72 17.45
C VAL A 73 1.29 10.02 17.22
N CYS A 74 1.06 10.42 15.96
CA CYS A 74 0.23 11.58 15.64
C CYS A 74 -1.18 11.46 16.24
N GLN A 75 -1.81 10.30 16.16
CA GLN A 75 -3.15 10.07 16.72
C GLN A 75 -3.16 10.04 18.24
N GLU A 76 -2.22 9.31 18.87
CA GLU A 76 -2.10 9.18 20.33
C GLU A 76 -1.84 10.54 21.00
N ARG A 77 -1.00 11.38 20.37
CA ARG A 77 -0.65 12.73 20.83
C ARG A 77 -1.63 13.81 20.34
N LYS A 78 -2.58 13.45 19.48
CA LYS A 78 -3.54 14.37 18.86
C LYS A 78 -2.88 15.48 18.04
N TYR A 79 -1.71 15.20 17.48
CA TYR A 79 -1.00 16.14 16.60
C TYR A 79 -1.69 16.34 15.25
N ASP A 80 -2.53 15.41 14.83
CA ASP A 80 -3.38 15.47 13.64
C ASP A 80 -4.59 16.42 13.79
N GLN A 81 -4.83 16.95 14.99
CA GLN A 81 -5.97 17.81 15.25
C GLN A 81 -5.69 19.27 14.91
N LYS A 82 -6.57 19.86 14.14
CA LYS A 82 -6.55 21.29 13.83
C LYS A 82 -7.02 22.11 15.04
N LEU A 83 -6.43 23.28 15.24
CA LEU A 83 -6.91 24.25 16.20
C LEU A 83 -8.38 24.60 15.88
N LYS A 84 -9.24 24.53 16.88
CA LYS A 84 -10.65 24.86 16.76
C LYS A 84 -10.88 26.27 17.29
N GLY A 85 -11.01 27.23 16.36
CA GLY A 85 -11.43 28.59 16.69
C GLY A 85 -12.81 28.91 16.11
N GLY A 86 -13.58 29.77 16.77
CA GLY A 86 -14.90 30.19 16.32
C GLY A 86 -14.84 31.09 15.06
N GLY A 87 -15.53 30.67 13.99
CA GLY A 87 -15.76 31.45 12.78
C GLY A 87 -14.50 31.78 11.95
N TRP A 88 -14.65 32.75 11.04
CA TRP A 88 -13.63 33.14 10.07
C TRP A 88 -12.35 33.69 10.71
N ALA A 89 -12.46 34.46 11.80
CA ALA A 89 -11.35 35.06 12.55
C ALA A 89 -10.73 34.13 13.60
N GLY A 90 -11.23 32.90 13.76
CA GLY A 90 -10.75 31.96 14.75
C GLY A 90 -9.37 31.36 14.45
N ALA A 91 -8.80 30.66 15.44
CA ALA A 91 -7.54 29.94 15.30
C ALA A 91 -7.68 28.75 14.32
N LYS A 92 -6.64 28.50 13.52
CA LYS A 92 -6.58 27.48 12.47
C LYS A 92 -5.18 26.87 12.38
N GLY A 93 -5.04 25.71 11.73
CA GLY A 93 -3.76 25.02 11.56
C GLY A 93 -3.32 24.33 12.84
N GLY A 94 -2.04 24.14 13.01
CA GLY A 94 -1.41 23.49 14.16
C GLY A 94 -1.30 21.96 14.04
N GLN A 95 -1.90 21.35 13.01
CA GLN A 95 -1.86 19.90 12.81
C GLN A 95 -0.59 19.46 12.10
N LEU A 96 -0.18 18.21 12.39
CA LEU A 96 0.78 17.41 11.62
C LEU A 96 0.01 16.29 10.92
N GLU A 97 0.16 16.18 9.61
CA GLU A 97 -0.52 15.16 8.82
C GLU A 97 0.52 14.16 8.27
N VAL A 98 0.41 12.91 8.71
CA VAL A 98 1.23 11.78 8.26
C VAL A 98 0.32 10.79 7.55
N ASP A 99 0.81 10.18 6.46
CA ASP A 99 0.08 9.15 5.73
C ASP A 99 -0.44 8.04 6.64
N ALA A 100 -1.66 7.58 6.37
CA ALA A 100 -2.32 6.48 7.07
C ALA A 100 -2.23 5.18 6.25
N PRO A 101 -1.26 4.28 6.50
CA PRO A 101 -1.14 3.04 5.73
C PRO A 101 -2.30 2.07 6.03
N GLY A 102 -2.85 1.46 4.96
CA GLY A 102 -3.79 0.34 5.07
C GLY A 102 -3.07 -0.99 5.34
N GLN A 103 -3.69 -2.11 4.96
CA GLN A 103 -3.14 -3.46 5.20
C GLN A 103 -1.95 -3.83 4.29
N HIS A 104 -1.77 -3.09 3.18
CA HIS A 104 -0.69 -3.34 2.23
C HIS A 104 0.62 -2.68 2.65
N VAL A 105 1.71 -3.41 2.48
CA VAL A 105 3.08 -2.89 2.61
C VAL A 105 3.56 -2.43 1.24
N LEU A 106 3.72 -1.13 1.08
CA LEU A 106 4.10 -0.49 -0.18
C LEU A 106 5.34 0.37 0.02
N GLU A 107 6.12 0.54 -1.03
CA GLU A 107 7.19 1.54 -1.06
C GLU A 107 6.55 2.92 -1.24
N ARG A 108 6.44 3.66 -0.13
CA ARG A 108 5.84 5.01 -0.09
C ARG A 108 6.91 6.08 0.05
N THR A 109 6.61 7.27 -0.47
CA THR A 109 7.49 8.44 -0.34
C THR A 109 7.39 9.14 1.01
N ALA A 110 6.39 8.81 1.84
CA ALA A 110 6.21 9.40 3.17
C ALA A 110 7.34 9.03 4.14
N VAL A 111 7.89 7.82 4.03
CA VAL A 111 9.12 7.41 4.73
C VAL A 111 10.03 6.71 3.74
N ILE A 112 11.26 7.18 3.65
CA ILE A 112 12.30 6.60 2.79
C ILE A 112 13.46 6.16 3.68
N VAL A 113 13.89 4.91 3.52
CA VAL A 113 15.10 4.36 4.13
C VAL A 113 16.10 4.12 3.01
N ASP A 114 17.08 4.99 2.88
CA ASP A 114 18.12 4.91 1.87
C ASP A 114 19.48 4.51 2.47
N LYS A 115 20.57 4.60 1.70
CA LYS A 115 21.92 4.27 2.15
C LYS A 115 22.49 5.26 3.19
N ASP A 116 21.99 6.49 3.21
CA ASP A 116 22.53 7.59 4.02
C ASP A 116 21.73 7.82 5.30
N GLY A 117 20.48 7.31 5.39
CA GLY A 117 19.65 7.49 6.55
C GLY A 117 18.16 7.25 6.30
N ILE A 118 17.36 7.89 7.16
CA ILE A 118 15.90 7.82 7.11
C ILE A 118 15.35 9.22 6.88
N GLU A 119 14.46 9.36 5.91
CA GLU A 119 13.72 10.58 5.64
C GLU A 119 12.23 10.38 5.87
N MET A 120 11.63 11.22 6.68
CA MET A 120 10.19 11.29 6.94
C MET A 120 9.63 12.55 6.29
N ARG A 121 8.57 12.41 5.51
CA ARG A 121 7.83 13.52 4.88
C ARG A 121 6.43 13.62 5.44
N PHE A 122 6.00 14.83 5.75
CA PHE A 122 4.71 15.09 6.36
C PHE A 122 4.21 16.49 6.02
N LEU A 123 2.96 16.76 6.33
CA LEU A 123 2.36 18.07 6.13
C LEU A 123 2.19 18.78 7.47
N VAL A 124 2.40 20.09 7.49
CA VAL A 124 2.26 20.94 8.68
C VAL A 124 1.28 22.05 8.38
N GLY A 125 0.19 22.09 9.10
CA GLY A 125 -0.71 23.23 9.10
C GLY A 125 -0.13 24.36 9.98
N LEU A 126 0.51 25.35 9.38
CA LEU A 126 1.07 26.46 10.15
C LEU A 126 -0.04 27.28 10.82
N PRO A 127 0.03 27.49 12.18
CA PRO A 127 -1.09 28.03 12.93
C PRO A 127 -1.30 29.53 12.70
N ALA A 128 -2.57 29.94 12.60
CA ALA A 128 -2.97 31.31 12.38
C ALA A 128 -4.22 31.70 13.17
N GLN A 129 -4.39 32.98 13.45
CA GLN A 129 -5.63 33.58 13.87
C GLN A 129 -6.07 34.63 12.82
N GLY A 130 -7.19 34.36 12.15
CA GLY A 130 -7.55 35.11 10.95
C GLY A 130 -6.46 34.95 9.88
N ARG A 131 -5.81 36.09 9.52
CA ARG A 131 -4.66 36.13 8.59
C ARG A 131 -3.32 36.45 9.26
N SER A 132 -3.25 36.35 10.57
CA SER A 132 -2.03 36.63 11.35
C SER A 132 -1.42 35.33 11.87
N ILE A 133 -0.09 35.24 11.89
CA ILE A 133 0.63 34.07 12.41
C ILE A 133 0.42 33.94 13.92
N LEU A 134 0.38 32.69 14.39
CA LEU A 134 0.46 32.30 15.80
C LEU A 134 1.86 31.71 16.06
N GLY A 135 2.90 32.58 16.11
CA GLY A 135 4.30 32.16 16.12
C GLY A 135 4.67 31.25 17.30
N HIS A 136 4.10 31.44 18.48
CA HIS A 136 4.37 30.57 19.65
C HIS A 136 3.85 29.15 19.42
N LEU A 137 2.67 29.01 18.80
CA LEU A 137 2.12 27.69 18.48
C LEU A 137 2.90 27.04 17.33
N ALA A 138 3.36 27.83 16.34
CA ALA A 138 4.23 27.32 15.30
C ALA A 138 5.57 26.81 15.86
N ALA A 139 6.15 27.55 16.80
CA ALA A 139 7.36 27.13 17.51
C ALA A 139 7.14 25.83 18.29
N ALA A 140 6.03 25.68 19.01
CA ALA A 140 5.69 24.43 19.70
C ALA A 140 5.57 23.25 18.70
N VAL A 141 4.88 23.44 17.58
CA VAL A 141 4.76 22.39 16.54
C VAL A 141 6.14 21.97 16.00
N ILE A 142 7.01 22.92 15.65
CA ILE A 142 8.30 22.64 15.02
C ILE A 142 9.36 22.21 16.05
N CYS A 143 9.41 22.83 17.22
CA CYS A 143 10.49 22.65 18.20
C CYS A 143 10.15 21.67 19.33
N GLU A 144 8.89 21.22 19.46
CA GLU A 144 8.45 20.26 20.48
C GLU A 144 7.81 19.03 19.85
N HIS A 145 6.73 19.19 19.02
CA HIS A 145 6.02 18.04 18.45
C HIS A 145 6.85 17.28 17.42
N VAL A 146 7.59 17.98 16.53
CA VAL A 146 8.43 17.30 15.52
C VAL A 146 9.59 16.54 16.20
N PRO A 147 10.36 17.07 17.15
CA PRO A 147 11.33 16.30 17.92
C PRO A 147 10.73 15.08 18.62
N GLU A 148 9.57 15.20 19.27
CA GLU A 148 8.90 14.06 19.90
C GLU A 148 8.50 12.98 18.87
N MET A 149 8.03 13.38 17.68
CA MET A 149 7.76 12.43 16.58
C MET A 149 9.03 11.71 16.15
N VAL A 150 10.17 12.40 16.07
CA VAL A 150 11.47 11.79 15.75
C VAL A 150 11.87 10.79 16.83
N GLU A 151 11.81 11.18 18.10
CA GLU A 151 12.14 10.31 19.24
C GLU A 151 11.28 9.04 19.27
N CYS A 152 9.97 9.19 19.10
CA CYS A 152 9.02 8.07 19.15
C CYS A 152 8.93 7.23 17.87
N GLY A 153 9.36 7.79 16.73
CA GLY A 153 9.13 7.17 15.41
C GLY A 153 10.37 6.92 14.56
N LEU A 154 11.51 7.60 14.81
CA LEU A 154 12.71 7.42 13.99
C LEU A 154 13.91 6.83 14.75
N LEU A 155 13.82 6.67 16.07
CA LEU A 155 14.89 6.07 16.87
C LEU A 155 14.59 4.60 17.18
N TYR A 156 15.52 3.70 16.87
CA TYR A 156 15.38 2.26 17.12
C TYR A 156 15.05 1.93 18.58
N ALA A 157 15.63 2.69 19.53
CA ALA A 157 15.41 2.49 20.96
C ALA A 157 13.94 2.66 21.42
N SER A 158 13.10 3.31 20.60
CA SER A 158 11.67 3.52 20.91
C SER A 158 10.77 2.37 20.50
N TYR A 159 11.31 1.32 19.83
CA TYR A 159 10.55 0.24 19.27
C TYR A 159 10.53 -1.02 20.12
N ASP A 160 9.41 -1.75 20.08
CA ASP A 160 9.43 -3.19 20.41
C ASP A 160 10.18 -3.92 19.29
N THR A 161 11.40 -4.32 19.59
CA THR A 161 12.32 -4.95 18.64
C THR A 161 11.78 -6.25 18.07
N ARG A 162 11.03 -7.04 18.86
CA ARG A 162 10.42 -8.30 18.42
C ARG A 162 9.29 -8.05 17.41
N ALA A 163 8.45 -7.07 17.66
CA ALA A 163 7.37 -6.70 16.75
C ALA A 163 7.91 -6.14 15.44
N LEU A 164 8.94 -5.31 15.50
CA LEU A 164 9.64 -4.79 14.32
C LEU A 164 10.28 -5.91 13.49
N GLU A 165 11.07 -6.78 14.11
CA GLU A 165 11.71 -7.90 13.43
C GLU A 165 10.67 -8.82 12.79
N ARG A 166 9.61 -9.19 13.52
CA ARG A 166 8.51 -9.98 12.97
C ARG A 166 7.92 -9.35 11.71
N HIS A 167 7.68 -8.04 11.73
CA HIS A 167 7.14 -7.32 10.58
C HIS A 167 8.07 -7.42 9.37
N VAL A 168 9.36 -7.14 9.57
CA VAL A 168 10.38 -7.17 8.51
C VAL A 168 10.54 -8.59 7.93
N LEU A 169 10.65 -9.62 8.78
CA LEU A 169 10.87 -11.00 8.36
C LEU A 169 9.65 -11.59 7.63
N VAL A 170 8.43 -11.28 8.08
CA VAL A 170 7.20 -11.73 7.40
C VAL A 170 7.09 -11.13 6.00
N ILE A 171 7.48 -9.87 5.80
CA ILE A 171 7.44 -9.22 4.49
C ILE A 171 8.52 -9.77 3.57
N GLU A 172 9.72 -10.04 4.10
CA GLU A 172 10.76 -10.73 3.34
C GLU A 172 10.31 -12.12 2.89
N ASP A 173 9.71 -12.90 3.79
CA ASP A 173 9.18 -14.23 3.46
C ASP A 173 8.11 -14.20 2.37
N GLN A 174 7.20 -13.23 2.39
CA GLN A 174 6.21 -13.01 1.32
C GLN A 174 6.87 -12.71 -0.02
N HIS A 175 7.87 -11.84 -0.01
CA HIS A 175 8.61 -11.49 -1.23
C HIS A 175 9.35 -12.71 -1.80
N VAL A 176 10.06 -13.46 -0.95
CA VAL A 176 10.78 -14.68 -1.37
C VAL A 176 9.80 -15.75 -1.85
N LEU A 177 8.67 -15.95 -1.17
CA LEU A 177 7.64 -16.89 -1.61
C LEU A 177 7.15 -16.54 -3.02
N ARG A 178 6.89 -15.25 -3.31
CA ARG A 178 6.44 -14.79 -4.62
C ARG A 178 7.49 -15.05 -5.71
N THR A 179 8.75 -14.78 -5.44
CA THR A 179 9.83 -15.05 -6.41
C THR A 179 9.97 -16.54 -6.70
N LYS A 180 9.78 -17.39 -5.70
CA LYS A 180 9.86 -18.86 -5.83
C LYS A 180 8.68 -19.49 -6.58
N LEU A 181 7.55 -18.80 -6.75
CA LEU A 181 6.42 -19.33 -7.53
C LEU A 181 6.84 -19.82 -8.91
N LYS A 182 7.69 -19.05 -9.59
CA LYS A 182 8.19 -19.38 -10.93
C LYS A 182 9.00 -20.68 -10.94
N ASP A 183 9.86 -20.87 -9.95
CA ASP A 183 10.73 -22.06 -9.85
C ASP A 183 9.90 -23.33 -9.57
N HIS A 184 8.75 -23.19 -8.93
CA HIS A 184 7.78 -24.27 -8.70
C HIS A 184 6.78 -24.46 -9.84
N GLY A 185 6.90 -23.69 -10.94
CA GLY A 185 5.94 -23.72 -12.05
C GLY A 185 4.54 -23.23 -11.67
N LEU A 186 4.44 -22.37 -10.66
CA LEU A 186 3.20 -21.82 -10.13
C LEU A 186 2.98 -20.38 -10.59
N VAL A 187 1.71 -19.97 -10.67
CA VAL A 187 1.31 -18.57 -10.84
C VAL A 187 0.73 -17.99 -9.57
N ALA A 188 0.30 -18.84 -8.65
CA ALA A 188 -0.24 -18.40 -7.38
C ALA A 188 -0.11 -19.47 -6.30
N PHE A 189 -0.15 -19.02 -5.05
CA PHE A 189 -0.11 -19.87 -3.86
C PHE A 189 -1.03 -19.29 -2.78
N VAL A 190 -1.79 -20.16 -2.12
CA VAL A 190 -2.66 -19.82 -0.98
C VAL A 190 -2.34 -20.74 0.18
N PRO A 191 -1.81 -20.24 1.31
CA PRO A 191 -1.39 -21.08 2.42
C PRO A 191 -2.56 -21.67 3.18
N ASN A 192 -2.37 -22.85 3.74
CA ASN A 192 -3.29 -23.39 4.73
C ASN A 192 -3.34 -22.46 5.95
N GLY A 193 -4.53 -22.25 6.47
CA GLY A 193 -4.76 -21.36 7.59
C GLY A 193 -4.99 -19.88 7.23
N ALA A 194 -4.90 -19.50 5.93
CA ALA A 194 -5.18 -18.14 5.49
C ALA A 194 -6.60 -17.69 5.83
N LYS A 195 -6.73 -16.45 6.33
CA LYS A 195 -8.00 -15.81 6.66
C LYS A 195 -8.35 -14.81 5.55
N LEU A 196 -9.05 -15.27 4.52
CA LEU A 196 -9.30 -14.49 3.32
C LEU A 196 -10.43 -13.47 3.48
N ALA A 197 -11.41 -13.76 4.35
CA ALA A 197 -12.58 -12.91 4.54
C ALA A 197 -12.22 -11.59 5.24
N ARG A 198 -12.87 -10.51 4.80
CA ARG A 198 -12.75 -9.18 5.41
C ARG A 198 -13.94 -8.92 6.33
N ALA A 199 -13.77 -7.97 7.27
CA ALA A 199 -14.76 -7.63 8.29
C ALA A 199 -16.10 -7.17 7.67
N SER A 200 -16.03 -6.43 6.54
CA SER A 200 -17.19 -6.02 5.72
C SER A 200 -16.77 -5.87 4.27
N GLY A 201 -17.72 -5.58 3.38
CA GLY A 201 -17.46 -5.43 1.93
C GLY A 201 -16.63 -4.21 1.57
N ASP A 202 -16.59 -3.20 2.42
CA ASP A 202 -15.84 -1.95 2.31
C ASP A 202 -14.61 -1.89 3.23
N SER A 203 -14.38 -2.91 4.06
CA SER A 203 -13.25 -2.99 4.99
C SER A 203 -12.14 -3.86 4.43
N ASP A 204 -10.89 -3.40 4.60
CA ASP A 204 -9.69 -4.20 4.31
C ASP A 204 -9.18 -4.97 5.55
N LEU A 205 -9.79 -4.77 6.71
CA LEU A 205 -9.44 -5.47 7.94
C LEU A 205 -9.90 -6.94 7.92
N PRO A 206 -9.14 -7.88 8.49
CA PRO A 206 -9.52 -9.28 8.54
C PRO A 206 -10.79 -9.53 9.37
N MET A 207 -11.61 -10.46 8.92
CA MET A 207 -12.71 -10.97 9.72
C MET A 207 -12.19 -11.83 10.87
N THR A 208 -12.56 -11.53 12.11
CA THR A 208 -12.07 -12.22 13.31
C THR A 208 -12.52 -13.69 13.38
N SER A 209 -13.74 -13.97 12.95
CA SER A 209 -14.38 -15.31 13.04
C SER A 209 -14.65 -15.91 11.66
N CYS A 210 -13.61 -16.00 10.79
CA CYS A 210 -13.74 -16.67 9.50
C CYS A 210 -13.22 -18.11 9.55
N VAL A 211 -13.72 -18.95 8.63
CA VAL A 211 -13.17 -20.28 8.40
C VAL A 211 -11.82 -20.13 7.69
N PRO A 212 -10.71 -20.65 8.25
CA PRO A 212 -9.42 -20.60 7.60
C PRO A 212 -9.43 -21.43 6.31
N PHE A 213 -8.67 -20.97 5.32
CA PHE A 213 -8.49 -21.69 4.06
C PHE A 213 -7.75 -23.01 4.29
N GLN A 214 -8.19 -24.08 3.62
CA GLN A 214 -7.53 -25.37 3.60
C GLN A 214 -7.41 -25.87 2.17
N SER A 215 -6.19 -26.19 1.75
CA SER A 215 -5.90 -26.72 0.42
C SER A 215 -6.45 -28.13 0.25
N PRO A 216 -7.10 -28.44 -0.88
CA PRO A 216 -7.34 -29.82 -1.28
C PRO A 216 -6.02 -30.59 -1.45
N PRO A 217 -5.92 -31.85 -1.02
CA PRO A 217 -4.67 -32.62 -1.09
C PRO A 217 -4.08 -32.75 -2.50
N SER A 218 -4.93 -32.78 -3.54
CA SER A 218 -4.53 -32.95 -4.94
C SER A 218 -3.76 -31.76 -5.53
N VAL A 219 -3.86 -30.57 -4.93
CA VAL A 219 -3.21 -29.34 -5.36
C VAL A 219 -2.33 -28.73 -4.28
N GLN A 220 -2.14 -29.45 -3.18
CA GLN A 220 -1.29 -29.00 -2.09
C GLN A 220 0.18 -29.09 -2.47
N VAL A 221 0.91 -28.04 -2.20
CA VAL A 221 2.37 -27.93 -2.36
C VAL A 221 3.02 -27.43 -1.09
N SER A 222 4.32 -27.66 -0.96
CA SER A 222 5.14 -27.12 0.14
C SER A 222 6.26 -26.30 -0.44
N ILE A 223 6.48 -25.10 0.10
CA ILE A 223 7.51 -24.16 -0.36
C ILE A 223 8.30 -23.70 0.86
N ASP A 224 9.63 -23.78 0.78
CA ASP A 224 10.51 -23.32 1.85
C ASP A 224 10.79 -21.82 1.72
N ILE A 225 10.63 -21.08 2.81
CA ILE A 225 10.89 -19.65 2.93
C ILE A 225 11.93 -19.40 4.04
N PRO A 226 12.69 -18.30 3.97
CA PRO A 226 13.92 -18.17 4.76
C PRO A 226 13.70 -18.10 6.28
N ASN A 227 12.68 -17.39 6.75
CA ASN A 227 12.55 -17.12 8.19
C ASN A 227 11.53 -18.05 8.86
N ARG A 228 10.48 -18.46 8.16
CA ARG A 228 9.41 -19.31 8.70
C ARG A 228 9.63 -20.81 8.44
N GLY A 229 10.54 -21.17 7.55
CA GLY A 229 10.74 -22.55 7.12
C GLY A 229 9.73 -22.98 6.05
N SER A 230 9.23 -24.22 6.11
CA SER A 230 8.32 -24.77 5.09
C SER A 230 6.88 -24.32 5.31
N ILE A 231 6.23 -23.82 4.25
CA ILE A 231 4.82 -23.43 4.25
C ILE A 231 4.03 -24.30 3.28
N GLN A 232 2.89 -24.82 3.72
CA GLN A 232 2.01 -25.67 2.93
C GLN A 232 0.75 -24.93 2.50
N GLY A 233 0.29 -25.17 1.28
CA GLY A 233 -0.90 -24.55 0.75
C GLY A 233 -1.24 -25.02 -0.65
N MET A 234 -2.25 -24.40 -1.25
CA MET A 234 -2.67 -24.67 -2.61
C MET A 234 -1.78 -23.94 -3.62
N GLY A 235 -1.19 -24.66 -4.55
CA GLY A 235 -0.47 -24.12 -5.69
C GLY A 235 -1.30 -24.14 -6.97
N LEU A 236 -1.41 -22.99 -7.65
CA LEU A 236 -2.02 -22.91 -8.98
C LEU A 236 -0.93 -22.97 -10.05
N LYS A 237 -0.99 -23.99 -10.90
CA LYS A 237 0.03 -24.26 -11.93
C LYS A 237 -0.05 -23.26 -13.07
N ARG A 238 1.10 -22.90 -13.62
CA ARG A 238 1.21 -22.08 -14.82
C ARG A 238 0.59 -22.83 -16.03
N GLY A 239 -0.11 -22.08 -16.89
CA GLY A 239 -0.73 -22.64 -18.11
C GLY A 239 -1.95 -23.53 -17.87
N SER A 240 -2.49 -23.57 -16.64
CA SER A 240 -3.70 -24.33 -16.32
C SER A 240 -4.94 -23.44 -16.27
N LEU A 241 -6.08 -23.98 -16.68
CA LEU A 241 -7.39 -23.39 -16.46
C LEU A 241 -7.91 -23.87 -15.11
N ASN A 242 -8.11 -22.94 -14.17
CA ASN A 242 -8.66 -23.24 -12.85
C ASN A 242 -10.05 -22.61 -12.72
N VAL A 243 -11.04 -23.39 -12.37
CA VAL A 243 -12.42 -22.94 -12.23
C VAL A 243 -12.85 -23.00 -10.77
N CYS A 244 -13.22 -21.84 -10.21
CA CYS A 244 -13.75 -21.74 -8.84
C CYS A 244 -15.28 -21.80 -8.89
N ILE A 245 -15.85 -22.97 -8.57
CA ILE A 245 -17.31 -23.20 -8.56
C ILE A 245 -17.86 -23.19 -7.13
N GLY A 246 -19.16 -22.99 -7.01
CA GLY A 246 -19.89 -23.02 -5.71
C GLY A 246 -21.11 -22.11 -5.70
N GLY A 247 -21.95 -22.28 -4.69
CA GLY A 247 -23.15 -21.48 -4.48
C GLY A 247 -22.90 -20.04 -4.01
N GLY A 248 -23.93 -19.27 -3.82
CA GLY A 248 -23.84 -17.96 -3.18
C GLY A 248 -23.21 -18.06 -1.79
N PHE A 249 -22.48 -17.02 -1.35
CA PHE A 249 -21.81 -16.92 -0.05
C PHE A 249 -20.75 -17.99 0.27
N HIS A 250 -20.31 -18.80 -0.69
CA HIS A 250 -19.25 -19.81 -0.51
C HIS A 250 -17.82 -19.25 -0.65
N GLY A 251 -17.63 -17.92 -0.61
CA GLY A 251 -16.31 -17.28 -0.55
C GLY A 251 -15.58 -17.19 -1.90
N LYS A 252 -16.22 -17.49 -3.06
CA LYS A 252 -15.58 -17.40 -4.38
C LYS A 252 -15.00 -16.01 -4.69
N SER A 253 -15.81 -14.97 -4.51
CA SER A 253 -15.37 -13.59 -4.74
C SER A 253 -14.28 -13.16 -3.76
N THR A 254 -14.35 -13.61 -2.50
CA THR A 254 -13.35 -13.39 -1.46
C THR A 254 -12.02 -14.03 -1.86
N PHE A 255 -12.05 -15.27 -2.34
CA PHE A 255 -10.89 -15.99 -2.85
C PHE A 255 -10.27 -15.27 -4.06
N LEU A 256 -11.08 -14.92 -5.06
CA LEU A 256 -10.59 -14.22 -6.26
C LEU A 256 -10.03 -12.82 -5.91
N SER A 257 -10.66 -12.09 -4.99
CA SER A 257 -10.15 -10.80 -4.51
C SER A 257 -8.80 -10.95 -3.81
N ALA A 258 -8.64 -11.97 -2.95
CA ALA A 258 -7.36 -12.24 -2.29
C ALA A 258 -6.27 -12.59 -3.31
N MET A 259 -6.60 -13.38 -4.35
CA MET A 259 -5.69 -13.71 -5.45
C MET A 259 -5.29 -12.48 -6.26
N ALA A 260 -6.25 -11.61 -6.61
CA ALA A 260 -5.97 -10.37 -7.34
C ALA A 260 -5.01 -9.44 -6.60
N LEU A 261 -5.03 -9.45 -5.26
CA LEU A 261 -4.15 -8.66 -4.40
C LEU A 261 -2.88 -9.40 -3.99
N GLY A 262 -2.70 -10.66 -4.35
CA GLY A 262 -1.55 -11.48 -3.96
C GLY A 262 -0.20 -11.03 -4.55
N SER A 263 -0.19 -10.07 -5.47
CA SER A 263 1.03 -9.40 -5.95
C SER A 263 1.63 -8.42 -4.93
N TYR A 264 0.85 -8.02 -3.92
CA TYR A 264 1.31 -7.15 -2.84
C TYR A 264 1.75 -7.92 -1.60
N ASN A 265 2.52 -7.25 -0.73
CA ASN A 265 2.80 -7.74 0.61
C ASN A 265 1.80 -7.15 1.61
N PHE A 266 1.46 -7.94 2.63
CA PHE A 266 0.53 -7.55 3.68
C PHE A 266 1.23 -7.51 5.04
N VAL A 267 0.70 -6.70 5.94
CA VAL A 267 1.17 -6.65 7.32
C VAL A 267 0.95 -7.99 8.02
N PRO A 268 1.75 -8.34 9.03
CA PRO A 268 1.49 -9.49 9.88
C PRO A 268 0.07 -9.46 10.47
N ASP A 269 -0.55 -10.62 10.56
CA ASP A 269 -1.92 -10.84 11.08
C ASP A 269 -3.05 -10.30 10.17
N ASP A 270 -2.77 -9.88 8.94
CA ASP A 270 -3.82 -9.59 7.93
C ASP A 270 -4.60 -10.87 7.55
N GLY A 271 -3.97 -12.02 7.60
CA GLY A 271 -4.52 -13.31 7.22
C GLY A 271 -4.32 -13.66 5.73
N ARG A 272 -3.85 -12.72 4.89
CA ARG A 272 -3.48 -12.92 3.48
C ARG A 272 -1.97 -12.86 3.25
N GLU A 273 -1.15 -12.77 4.31
CA GLU A 273 0.29 -12.47 4.23
C GLU A 273 1.04 -13.37 3.24
N PHE A 274 0.63 -14.63 3.16
CA PHE A 274 1.27 -15.60 2.26
C PHE A 274 0.37 -16.02 1.09
N VAL A 275 -0.70 -15.27 0.82
CA VAL A 275 -1.42 -15.39 -0.45
C VAL A 275 -0.62 -14.65 -1.50
N CYS A 276 0.05 -15.38 -2.37
CA CYS A 276 0.94 -14.79 -3.36
C CYS A 276 0.51 -15.14 -4.79
N THR A 277 0.60 -14.15 -5.67
CA THR A 277 0.46 -14.31 -7.12
C THR A 277 1.67 -13.70 -7.82
N CYS A 278 1.95 -14.13 -9.04
CA CYS A 278 2.97 -13.49 -9.86
C CYS A 278 2.63 -12.01 -10.14
N GLU A 279 3.66 -11.22 -10.46
CA GLU A 279 3.54 -9.76 -10.59
C GLU A 279 2.63 -9.32 -11.75
N ASP A 280 2.55 -10.13 -12.78
CA ASP A 280 1.77 -9.90 -14.01
C ASP A 280 0.32 -10.40 -13.91
N VAL A 281 -0.22 -10.58 -12.69
CA VAL A 281 -1.62 -10.92 -12.48
C VAL A 281 -2.54 -9.78 -12.92
N ALA A 282 -3.59 -10.12 -13.66
CA ALA A 282 -4.64 -9.17 -14.02
C ALA A 282 -6.01 -9.71 -13.60
N SER A 283 -6.86 -8.81 -13.12
CA SER A 283 -8.24 -9.12 -12.71
C SER A 283 -9.22 -8.45 -13.67
N VAL A 284 -10.11 -9.26 -14.24
CA VAL A 284 -11.15 -8.77 -15.15
C VAL A 284 -12.52 -9.12 -14.59
N ARG A 285 -13.43 -8.16 -14.59
CA ARG A 285 -14.85 -8.33 -14.25
C ARG A 285 -15.71 -8.29 -15.50
N SER A 286 -16.73 -9.14 -15.54
CA SER A 286 -17.81 -8.98 -16.50
C SER A 286 -18.70 -7.80 -16.08
N GLU A 287 -19.05 -6.95 -17.04
CA GLU A 287 -19.95 -5.80 -16.86
C GLU A 287 -21.00 -5.82 -17.97
N ASP A 288 -22.28 -5.89 -17.59
CA ASP A 288 -23.38 -5.76 -18.54
C ASP A 288 -23.53 -4.30 -19.00
N GLY A 289 -23.94 -4.12 -20.25
CA GLY A 289 -24.23 -2.80 -20.79
C GLY A 289 -23.02 -2.00 -21.30
N ARG A 290 -21.80 -2.57 -21.23
CA ARG A 290 -20.59 -1.89 -21.70
C ARG A 290 -20.57 -1.77 -23.22
N SER A 291 -20.12 -0.61 -23.71
CA SER A 291 -19.82 -0.44 -25.14
C SER A 291 -18.49 -1.11 -25.50
N VAL A 292 -18.48 -1.88 -26.58
CA VAL A 292 -17.30 -2.56 -27.13
C VAL A 292 -17.22 -2.22 -28.62
N GLY A 293 -16.04 -1.88 -29.12
CA GLY A 293 -15.84 -1.51 -30.52
C GLY A 293 -14.67 -2.24 -31.17
N LYS A 294 -14.95 -3.01 -32.23
CA LYS A 294 -13.95 -3.65 -33.11
C LYS A 294 -12.91 -4.49 -32.38
N VAL A 295 -13.35 -5.32 -31.45
CA VAL A 295 -12.46 -6.21 -30.66
C VAL A 295 -12.63 -7.65 -31.16
N ASP A 296 -11.50 -8.35 -31.37
CA ASP A 296 -11.52 -9.78 -31.63
C ASP A 296 -11.76 -10.53 -30.31
N ILE A 297 -12.93 -11.15 -30.19
CA ILE A 297 -13.32 -12.00 -29.06
C ILE A 297 -13.37 -13.48 -29.40
N SER A 298 -13.01 -13.84 -30.66
CA SER A 298 -13.05 -15.23 -31.16
C SER A 298 -12.24 -16.22 -30.32
N PRO A 299 -11.13 -15.87 -29.63
CA PRO A 299 -10.43 -16.81 -28.77
C PRO A 299 -11.26 -17.29 -27.55
N PHE A 300 -12.30 -16.55 -27.17
CA PHE A 300 -13.14 -16.85 -26.00
C PHE A 300 -14.58 -17.21 -26.39
N ILE A 301 -15.09 -16.66 -27.51
CA ILE A 301 -16.46 -16.83 -27.95
C ILE A 301 -16.43 -17.12 -29.45
N SER A 302 -16.64 -18.38 -29.83
CA SER A 302 -16.62 -18.80 -31.22
C SER A 302 -17.91 -18.48 -32.00
N ASN A 303 -19.05 -18.48 -31.31
CA ASN A 303 -20.37 -18.24 -31.94
C ASN A 303 -21.20 -17.26 -31.08
N LEU A 304 -21.81 -16.30 -31.76
CA LEU A 304 -22.78 -15.37 -31.16
C LEU A 304 -24.17 -15.57 -31.79
N PRO A 305 -25.25 -15.22 -31.06
CA PRO A 305 -26.58 -15.12 -31.64
C PRO A 305 -26.56 -14.24 -32.91
N ASN A 306 -27.39 -14.56 -33.90
CA ASN A 306 -27.51 -13.83 -35.17
C ASN A 306 -26.24 -13.77 -36.04
N ALA A 307 -25.33 -14.75 -35.89
CA ALA A 307 -24.09 -14.85 -36.66
C ALA A 307 -23.23 -13.55 -36.64
N ALA A 308 -23.23 -12.84 -35.51
CA ALA A 308 -22.40 -11.65 -35.35
C ALA A 308 -20.90 -12.01 -35.45
N ASP A 309 -20.12 -11.19 -36.13
CA ASP A 309 -18.70 -11.39 -36.30
C ASP A 309 -17.96 -11.25 -34.96
N THR A 310 -17.31 -12.36 -34.56
CA THR A 310 -16.54 -12.42 -33.31
C THR A 310 -15.12 -11.89 -33.48
N THR A 311 -14.62 -11.76 -34.72
CA THR A 311 -13.26 -11.25 -34.99
C THR A 311 -13.22 -9.71 -35.04
N MET A 312 -14.37 -9.08 -35.25
CA MET A 312 -14.55 -7.60 -35.28
C MET A 312 -15.77 -7.17 -34.46
N PHE A 313 -15.93 -7.79 -33.33
CA PHE A 313 -17.10 -7.60 -32.48
C PHE A 313 -17.30 -6.13 -32.07
N SER A 314 -18.50 -5.63 -32.26
CA SER A 314 -18.90 -4.28 -31.86
C SER A 314 -20.32 -4.29 -31.34
N THR A 315 -20.55 -3.64 -30.23
CA THR A 315 -21.88 -3.44 -29.61
C THR A 315 -21.88 -2.23 -28.72
N THR A 316 -23.02 -1.60 -28.57
CA THR A 316 -23.25 -0.52 -27.60
C THR A 316 -23.71 -1.06 -26.23
N ASN A 317 -24.09 -2.33 -26.16
CA ASN A 317 -24.67 -2.97 -24.97
C ASN A 317 -24.18 -4.42 -24.92
N ALA A 318 -22.94 -4.61 -24.47
CA ALA A 318 -22.36 -5.94 -24.32
C ALA A 318 -22.99 -6.70 -23.15
N SER A 319 -23.22 -7.99 -23.36
CA SER A 319 -23.51 -8.91 -22.24
C SER A 319 -22.28 -9.09 -21.35
N GLY A 320 -22.44 -9.54 -20.11
CA GLY A 320 -21.33 -9.83 -19.22
C GLY A 320 -20.25 -10.72 -19.82
N SER A 321 -20.64 -11.76 -20.59
CA SER A 321 -19.68 -12.66 -21.25
C SER A 321 -18.88 -11.96 -22.37
N THR A 322 -19.54 -11.16 -23.21
CA THR A 322 -18.87 -10.45 -24.31
C THR A 322 -18.02 -9.29 -23.81
N SER A 323 -18.44 -8.59 -22.76
CA SER A 323 -17.63 -7.55 -22.11
C SER A 323 -16.40 -8.13 -21.42
N CYS A 324 -16.52 -9.28 -20.78
CA CYS A 324 -15.40 -9.98 -20.17
C CYS A 324 -14.39 -10.44 -21.24
N ALA A 325 -14.84 -11.05 -22.33
CA ALA A 325 -13.99 -11.48 -23.43
C ALA A 325 -13.22 -10.30 -24.05
N ALA A 326 -13.92 -9.18 -24.30
CA ALA A 326 -13.29 -7.96 -24.84
C ALA A 326 -12.26 -7.37 -23.87
N SER A 327 -12.54 -7.37 -22.56
CA SER A 327 -11.58 -6.90 -21.55
C SER A 327 -10.36 -7.79 -21.45
N LEU A 328 -10.50 -9.11 -21.53
CA LEU A 328 -9.39 -10.07 -21.56
C LEU A 328 -8.50 -9.86 -22.78
N MET A 329 -9.07 -9.62 -23.96
CA MET A 329 -8.30 -9.29 -25.17
C MET A 329 -7.53 -7.96 -25.01
N ALA A 330 -8.15 -6.92 -24.47
CA ALA A 330 -7.49 -5.65 -24.25
C ALA A 330 -6.31 -5.77 -23.27
N VAL A 331 -6.47 -6.51 -22.18
CA VAL A 331 -5.39 -6.80 -21.21
C VAL A 331 -4.27 -7.60 -21.87
N SER A 332 -4.60 -8.66 -22.61
CA SER A 332 -3.61 -9.49 -23.32
C SER A 332 -2.82 -8.67 -24.33
N TYR A 333 -3.49 -7.81 -25.10
CA TYR A 333 -2.83 -6.92 -26.06
C TYR A 333 -1.86 -5.96 -25.39
N THR A 334 -2.27 -5.27 -24.33
CA THR A 334 -1.45 -4.26 -23.65
C THR A 334 -0.24 -4.86 -22.94
N HIS A 335 -0.38 -6.04 -22.34
CA HIS A 335 0.71 -6.68 -21.59
C HIS A 335 1.64 -7.55 -22.45
N LEU A 336 1.17 -8.09 -23.58
CA LEU A 336 1.97 -8.96 -24.44
C LEU A 336 2.64 -8.22 -25.61
N THR A 337 2.12 -7.07 -26.05
CA THR A 337 2.63 -6.37 -27.24
C THR A 337 3.47 -5.13 -26.94
N LEU A 338 3.30 -4.45 -25.82
CA LEU A 338 4.08 -3.27 -25.45
C LEU A 338 5.60 -3.51 -25.35
N PRO A 339 6.11 -4.65 -24.83
CA PRO A 339 7.55 -4.91 -24.82
C PRO A 339 8.17 -5.06 -26.20
N THR A 340 7.39 -5.40 -27.23
CA THR A 340 7.88 -5.60 -28.60
C THR A 340 8.02 -4.29 -29.40
N ILE A 341 7.35 -3.22 -28.98
CA ILE A 341 7.35 -1.91 -29.67
C ILE A 341 8.61 -1.10 -29.30
N TYR A 342 9.25 -1.39 -28.17
CA TYR A 342 10.46 -0.69 -27.70
C TYR A 342 11.78 -1.35 -28.09
N SER A 343 11.75 -2.37 -28.94
CA SER A 343 12.94 -3.08 -29.42
C SER A 343 13.26 -2.81 -30.91
N VAL A 344 12.89 -1.62 -31.42
CA VAL A 344 13.31 -1.13 -32.74
C VAL A 344 14.12 0.13 -32.62
#